data_3b0ddfe2abc086c62ca78ef0c44c3684
#
_entry.id   3b0ddfe2abc086c62ca78ef0c44c3684
#
_cell.length_a   1.000
_cell.length_b   1.000
_cell.length_c   1.000
_cell.angle_alpha   90.00
_cell.angle_beta   90.00
_cell.angle_gamma   90.00
#
_symmetry.space_group_name_H-M   'P 1'
#
loop_
_entity.id
_entity.type
_entity.pdbx_description
1 polymer ?
#
loop_
_entity_poly.entity_id
_entity_poly.type
_entity_poly.pdbx_seq_one_letter_code
_entity_poly.pdbx_strand_id
1 'polypeptide(L)'
;MVHSQIFARGLLFLSIAFACGSVALAQPATAVTPAQKAAIEAGIKDLSAQWSTAYLKNDTSILERIWAPDFVYVEPSGHRFTKEEGIAALKTGGERHTVSEASSIDVRVYGGGTVAVDIGDYKEAGKDKDGKPFERVSRFTNVWVLKDGAWRCVSGHASAIPTR
;
A
#
# COMPACT_ATOMS: atom_id res chain seq x y z
N MET A 1 -87.95 31.25 14.08
CA MET A 1 -87.04 30.10 14.01
C MET A 1 -85.73 30.53 13.35
N VAL A 2 -84.74 30.76 14.19
CA VAL A 2 -83.44 31.27 13.70
C VAL A 2 -82.43 30.22 14.07
N HIS A 3 -81.78 29.59 13.08
CA HIS A 3 -80.71 28.65 13.28
C HIS A 3 -79.37 29.35 13.28
N SER A 4 -78.70 29.31 14.44
CA SER A 4 -77.36 29.85 14.63
C SER A 4 -76.37 28.78 14.19
N GLN A 5 -75.54 29.05 13.19
CA GLN A 5 -74.42 28.24 12.76
C GLN A 5 -73.14 28.74 13.48
N ILE A 6 -72.56 27.85 14.30
CA ILE A 6 -71.29 28.13 14.97
C ILE A 6 -70.16 27.61 14.10
N PHE A 7 -69.32 28.52 13.55
CA PHE A 7 -68.10 28.17 12.84
C PHE A 7 -66.97 27.88 13.85
N ALA A 8 -66.54 26.62 13.92
CA ALA A 8 -65.35 26.22 14.63
C ALA A 8 -64.09 26.50 13.79
N ARG A 9 -63.22 27.41 14.20
CA ARG A 9 -61.91 27.66 13.58
C ARG A 9 -60.92 26.66 14.17
N GLY A 10 -60.53 25.63 13.37
CA GLY A 10 -59.46 24.69 13.71
C GLY A 10 -58.11 25.42 13.52
N LEU A 11 -57.32 25.55 14.64
CA LEU A 11 -55.94 25.97 14.60
C LEU A 11 -55.07 24.75 14.20
N LEU A 12 -54.45 24.86 13.04
CA LEU A 12 -53.47 23.88 12.55
C LEU A 12 -52.10 24.21 13.19
N PHE A 13 -51.66 23.43 14.18
CA PHE A 13 -50.30 23.54 14.71
C PHE A 13 -49.33 22.81 13.75
N LEU A 14 -48.52 23.59 13.03
CA LEU A 14 -47.43 23.08 12.22
C LEU A 14 -46.22 22.79 13.14
N SER A 15 -46.02 21.52 13.50
CA SER A 15 -44.85 21.10 14.27
C SER A 15 -43.64 21.00 13.35
N ILE A 16 -42.71 21.95 13.44
CA ILE A 16 -41.41 21.91 12.76
C ILE A 16 -40.50 20.99 13.58
N ALA A 17 -40.29 19.76 13.10
CA ALA A 17 -39.29 18.86 13.66
C ALA A 17 -37.90 19.33 13.27
N PHE A 18 -37.15 19.86 14.22
CA PHE A 18 -35.73 20.20 14.06
C PHE A 18 -34.93 18.89 14.05
N ALA A 19 -34.54 18.42 12.86
CA ALA A 19 -33.61 17.30 12.73
C ALA A 19 -32.23 17.76 13.21
N CYS A 20 -31.88 17.41 14.46
CA CYS A 20 -30.54 17.63 14.99
C CYS A 20 -29.58 16.63 14.31
N GLY A 21 -28.94 17.07 13.23
CA GLY A 21 -27.89 16.30 12.57
C GLY A 21 -26.72 16.10 13.53
N SER A 22 -26.51 14.85 13.97
CA SER A 22 -25.34 14.49 14.77
C SER A 22 -24.11 14.66 13.92
N VAL A 23 -23.32 15.71 14.15
CA VAL A 23 -21.97 15.86 13.60
C VAL A 23 -21.11 14.81 14.30
N ALA A 24 -20.82 13.70 13.60
CA ALA A 24 -19.83 12.74 14.06
C ALA A 24 -18.47 13.42 14.10
N LEU A 25 -18.02 13.78 15.29
CA LEU A 25 -16.65 14.23 15.51
C LEU A 25 -15.73 13.05 15.18
N ALA A 26 -14.91 13.21 14.13
CA ALA A 26 -13.87 12.24 13.82
C ALA A 26 -12.98 12.07 15.06
N GLN A 27 -12.95 10.87 15.62
CA GLN A 27 -12.04 10.56 16.71
C GLN A 27 -10.60 10.77 16.24
N PRO A 28 -9.75 11.45 17.03
CA PRO A 28 -8.33 11.55 16.67
C PRO A 28 -7.75 10.14 16.55
N ALA A 29 -7.07 9.88 15.43
CA ALA A 29 -6.39 8.60 15.21
C ALA A 29 -5.49 8.32 16.43
N THR A 30 -5.69 7.19 17.09
CA THR A 30 -4.91 6.81 18.27
C THR A 30 -3.45 6.75 17.87
N ALA A 31 -2.59 7.46 18.60
CA ALA A 31 -1.16 7.45 18.30
C ALA A 31 -0.59 6.04 18.45
N VAL A 32 0.22 5.60 17.46
CA VAL A 32 0.90 4.31 17.49
C VAL A 32 1.87 4.27 18.66
N THR A 33 1.78 3.26 19.51
CA THR A 33 2.75 3.06 20.59
C THR A 33 4.12 2.67 20.04
N PRO A 34 5.22 2.92 20.79
CA PRO A 34 6.57 2.50 20.37
C PRO A 34 6.66 1.01 20.04
N ALA A 35 5.99 0.15 20.83
CA ALA A 35 5.97 -1.30 20.58
C ALA A 35 5.24 -1.67 19.29
N GLN A 36 4.08 -1.04 19.03
CA GLN A 36 3.35 -1.23 17.77
C GLN A 36 4.16 -0.76 16.56
N LYS A 37 4.81 0.40 16.69
CA LYS A 37 5.69 0.93 15.64
C LYS A 37 6.81 -0.06 15.32
N ALA A 38 7.54 -0.55 16.32
CA ALA A 38 8.60 -1.52 16.15
C ALA A 38 8.12 -2.83 15.49
N ALA A 39 6.94 -3.32 15.86
CA ALA A 39 6.34 -4.50 15.25
C ALA A 39 5.99 -4.27 13.77
N ILE A 40 5.46 -3.11 13.41
CA ILE A 40 5.18 -2.73 12.02
C ILE A 40 6.50 -2.67 11.22
N GLU A 41 7.52 -1.99 11.75
CA GLU A 41 8.82 -1.85 11.10
C GLU A 41 9.45 -3.23 10.81
N ALA A 42 9.41 -4.14 11.78
CA ALA A 42 9.89 -5.51 11.61
C ALA A 42 9.08 -6.28 10.54
N GLY A 43 7.76 -6.15 10.55
CA GLY A 43 6.89 -6.79 9.57
C GLY A 43 7.12 -6.29 8.14
N ILE A 44 7.33 -4.99 7.94
CA ILE A 44 7.63 -4.43 6.61
C ILE A 44 9.00 -4.90 6.12
N LYS A 45 10.02 -4.95 6.98
CA LYS A 45 11.35 -5.51 6.61
C LYS A 45 11.26 -6.97 6.19
N ASP A 46 10.45 -7.77 6.89
CA ASP A 46 10.21 -9.17 6.51
C ASP A 46 9.52 -9.29 5.14
N LEU A 47 8.52 -8.45 4.86
CA LEU A 47 7.86 -8.40 3.54
C LEU A 47 8.83 -8.01 2.43
N SER A 48 9.74 -7.07 2.67
CA SER A 48 10.79 -6.70 1.71
C SER A 48 11.75 -7.86 1.46
N ALA A 49 12.11 -8.64 2.49
CA ALA A 49 12.91 -9.85 2.35
C ALA A 49 12.18 -10.96 1.58
N GLN A 50 10.87 -11.11 1.79
CA GLN A 50 10.04 -12.03 1.02
C GLN A 50 9.98 -11.64 -0.45
N TRP A 51 9.90 -10.34 -0.76
CA TRP A 51 9.97 -9.86 -2.15
C TRP A 51 11.30 -10.27 -2.81
N SER A 52 12.44 -10.08 -2.15
CA SER A 52 13.74 -10.55 -2.63
C SER A 52 13.75 -12.08 -2.88
N THR A 53 13.12 -12.83 -1.98
CA THR A 53 12.99 -14.30 -2.10
C THR A 53 12.16 -14.69 -3.33
N ALA A 54 11.11 -13.93 -3.67
CA ALA A 54 10.30 -14.19 -4.86
C ALA A 54 11.12 -14.19 -6.15
N TYR A 55 12.02 -13.23 -6.30
CA TYR A 55 12.91 -13.16 -7.47
C TYR A 55 13.97 -14.26 -7.46
N LEU A 56 14.59 -14.57 -6.32
CA LEU A 56 15.57 -15.65 -6.22
C LEU A 56 15.00 -17.03 -6.55
N LYS A 57 13.75 -17.28 -6.14
CA LYS A 57 13.08 -18.57 -6.33
C LYS A 57 12.16 -18.62 -7.54
N ASN A 58 12.00 -17.52 -8.24
CA ASN A 58 10.98 -17.34 -9.29
C ASN A 58 9.57 -17.70 -8.79
N ASP A 59 9.26 -17.32 -7.54
CA ASP A 59 8.00 -17.64 -6.86
C ASP A 59 7.03 -16.46 -6.89
N THR A 60 6.16 -16.45 -7.89
CA THR A 60 5.17 -15.38 -8.05
C THR A 60 4.09 -15.38 -6.96
N SER A 61 3.86 -16.48 -6.25
CA SER A 61 2.84 -16.54 -5.20
C SER A 61 3.13 -15.57 -4.05
N ILE A 62 4.41 -15.30 -3.81
CA ILE A 62 4.84 -14.29 -2.85
C ILE A 62 4.40 -12.90 -3.31
N LEU A 63 4.67 -12.54 -4.56
CA LEU A 63 4.29 -11.23 -5.12
C LEU A 63 2.77 -11.07 -5.19
N GLU A 64 2.05 -12.12 -5.58
CA GLU A 64 0.58 -12.15 -5.58
C GLU A 64 0.00 -11.78 -4.22
N ARG A 65 0.67 -12.20 -3.14
CA ARG A 65 0.25 -11.94 -1.75
C ARG A 65 0.68 -10.57 -1.23
N ILE A 66 1.89 -10.10 -1.53
CA ILE A 66 2.41 -8.85 -0.95
C ILE A 66 2.08 -7.60 -1.76
N TRP A 67 1.83 -7.70 -3.07
CA TRP A 67 1.42 -6.56 -3.89
C TRP A 67 -0.10 -6.38 -3.85
N ALA A 68 -0.54 -5.13 -3.73
CA ALA A 68 -1.94 -4.77 -3.83
C ALA A 68 -2.51 -5.03 -5.24
N PRO A 69 -3.83 -5.19 -5.42
CA PRO A 69 -4.41 -5.33 -6.76
C PRO A 69 -4.10 -4.16 -7.70
N ASP A 70 -3.99 -2.96 -7.16
CA ASP A 70 -3.71 -1.71 -7.86
C ASP A 70 -2.23 -1.29 -7.78
N PHE A 71 -1.34 -2.23 -7.46
CA PHE A 71 0.10 -1.98 -7.37
C PHE A 71 0.69 -1.46 -8.67
N VAL A 72 1.56 -0.46 -8.54
CA VAL A 72 2.34 0.13 -9.63
C VAL A 72 3.79 0.31 -9.19
N TYR A 73 4.72 -0.08 -10.03
CA TYR A 73 6.15 0.11 -9.82
C TYR A 73 6.79 0.93 -10.94
N VAL A 74 7.78 1.75 -10.59
CA VAL A 74 8.64 2.46 -11.54
C VAL A 74 10.08 1.98 -11.37
N GLU A 75 10.62 1.38 -12.41
CA GLU A 75 11.99 0.87 -12.46
C GLU A 75 13.04 1.98 -12.62
N PRO A 76 14.33 1.70 -12.36
CA PRO A 76 15.41 2.66 -12.61
C PRO A 76 15.51 3.15 -14.05
N SER A 77 15.00 2.40 -15.01
CA SER A 77 14.89 2.77 -16.44
C SER A 77 13.83 3.85 -16.71
N GLY A 78 12.92 4.09 -15.73
CA GLY A 78 11.70 4.88 -15.90
C GLY A 78 10.53 4.06 -16.44
N HIS A 79 10.71 2.79 -16.77
CA HIS A 79 9.61 1.91 -17.14
C HIS A 79 8.68 1.68 -15.96
N ARG A 80 7.36 1.75 -16.21
CA ARG A 80 6.31 1.53 -15.22
C ARG A 80 5.58 0.25 -15.54
N PHE A 81 5.33 -0.58 -14.53
CA PHE A 81 4.54 -1.79 -14.68
C PHE A 81 3.50 -1.96 -13.55
N THR A 82 2.46 -2.70 -13.84
CA THR A 82 1.40 -3.11 -12.90
C THR A 82 1.75 -4.43 -12.23
N LYS A 83 0.95 -4.83 -11.23
CA LYS A 83 1.07 -6.14 -10.60
C LYS A 83 1.03 -7.28 -11.61
N GLU A 84 0.06 -7.26 -12.52
CA GLU A 84 -0.15 -8.30 -13.53
C GLU A 84 1.05 -8.42 -14.45
N GLU A 85 1.58 -7.28 -14.93
CA GLU A 85 2.75 -7.23 -15.83
C GLU A 85 4.00 -7.75 -15.12
N GLY A 86 4.26 -7.33 -13.86
CA GLY A 86 5.41 -7.79 -13.09
C GLY A 86 5.36 -9.29 -12.78
N ILE A 87 4.18 -9.83 -12.44
CA ILE A 87 3.99 -11.26 -12.23
C ILE A 87 4.17 -12.04 -13.53
N ALA A 88 3.63 -11.53 -14.64
CA ALA A 88 3.80 -12.17 -15.96
C ALA A 88 5.27 -12.19 -16.38
N ALA A 89 6.01 -11.09 -16.18
CA ALA A 89 7.43 -11.02 -16.49
C ALA A 89 8.24 -12.05 -15.69
N LEU A 90 7.96 -12.19 -14.39
CA LEU A 90 8.63 -13.18 -13.55
C LEU A 90 8.28 -14.63 -13.98
N LYS A 91 7.02 -14.92 -14.31
CA LYS A 91 6.56 -16.24 -14.80
C LYS A 91 7.21 -16.64 -16.13
N THR A 92 7.40 -15.69 -17.03
CA THR A 92 8.01 -15.97 -18.35
C THR A 92 9.53 -16.17 -18.29
N GLY A 93 10.16 -15.91 -17.13
CA GLY A 93 11.58 -16.18 -16.90
C GLY A 93 12.50 -15.23 -17.67
N GLY A 94 12.11 -13.95 -17.79
CA GLY A 94 12.91 -12.94 -18.49
C GLY A 94 14.30 -12.73 -17.89
N GLU A 95 14.40 -12.75 -16.57
CA GLU A 95 15.68 -12.70 -15.84
C GLU A 95 15.75 -13.83 -14.82
N ARG A 96 16.96 -14.37 -14.61
CA ARG A 96 17.24 -15.36 -13.55
C ARG A 96 18.20 -14.74 -12.56
N HIS A 97 17.69 -14.46 -11.38
CA HIS A 97 18.45 -13.86 -10.29
C HIS A 97 19.27 -14.90 -9.53
N THR A 98 20.54 -14.61 -9.31
CA THR A 98 21.43 -15.33 -8.39
C THR A 98 21.69 -14.53 -7.11
N VAL A 99 21.48 -13.23 -7.17
CA VAL A 99 21.47 -12.31 -6.03
C VAL A 99 20.19 -11.46 -6.15
N SER A 100 19.47 -11.33 -5.06
CA SER A 100 18.32 -10.43 -4.89
C SER A 100 18.26 -10.11 -3.41
N GLU A 101 18.69 -8.91 -3.02
CA GLU A 101 18.89 -8.55 -1.63
C GLU A 101 18.53 -7.09 -1.39
N ALA A 102 17.63 -6.88 -0.44
CA ALA A 102 17.33 -5.56 0.08
C ALA A 102 18.15 -5.33 1.36
N SER A 103 18.77 -4.16 1.48
CA SER A 103 19.62 -3.78 2.61
C SER A 103 19.37 -2.33 3.04
N SER A 104 19.91 -1.94 4.18
CA SER A 104 19.83 -0.57 4.72
C SER A 104 18.39 -0.06 4.81
N ILE A 105 17.42 -0.93 5.16
CA ILE A 105 16.00 -0.61 5.14
C ILE A 105 15.63 0.28 6.32
N ASP A 106 15.24 1.54 6.04
CA ASP A 106 14.58 2.47 6.96
C ASP A 106 13.06 2.42 6.72
N VAL A 107 12.30 2.15 7.78
CA VAL A 107 10.84 2.08 7.72
C VAL A 107 10.23 3.21 8.53
N ARG A 108 9.30 3.93 7.92
CA ARG A 108 8.56 5.03 8.55
C ARG A 108 7.08 4.71 8.58
N VAL A 109 6.45 4.86 9.76
CA VAL A 109 5.04 4.50 10.01
C VAL A 109 4.20 5.77 10.13
N TYR A 110 3.08 5.81 9.44
CA TYR A 110 2.14 6.93 9.35
C TYR A 110 0.69 6.46 9.52
N GLY A 111 -0.25 7.40 9.44
CA GLY A 111 -1.68 7.11 9.39
C GLY A 111 -2.21 6.31 10.58
N GLY A 112 -1.71 6.57 11.81
CA GLY A 112 -2.11 5.78 12.96
C GLY A 112 -1.71 4.30 12.88
N GLY A 113 -0.63 3.97 12.15
CA GLY A 113 -0.15 2.60 11.99
C GLY A 113 -0.76 1.84 10.80
N THR A 114 -1.39 2.54 9.86
CA THR A 114 -2.03 1.92 8.68
C THR A 114 -1.27 2.13 7.38
N VAL A 115 -0.25 3.02 7.39
CA VAL A 115 0.62 3.29 6.25
C VAL A 115 2.07 3.16 6.70
N ALA A 116 2.91 2.52 5.88
CA ALA A 116 4.35 2.50 6.06
C ALA A 116 5.05 2.85 4.74
N VAL A 117 6.20 3.49 4.86
CA VAL A 117 7.11 3.76 3.75
C VAL A 117 8.44 3.14 4.11
N ASP A 118 8.97 2.28 3.25
CA ASP A 118 10.33 1.78 3.39
C ASP A 118 11.25 2.35 2.30
N ILE A 119 12.45 2.67 2.70
CA ILE A 119 13.52 3.16 1.85
C ILE A 119 14.74 2.29 2.12
N GLY A 120 15.37 1.79 1.05
CA GLY A 120 16.55 0.94 1.20
C GLY A 120 17.34 0.84 -0.08
N ASP A 121 18.42 0.12 -0.01
CA ASP A 121 19.25 -0.25 -1.15
C ASP A 121 18.90 -1.68 -1.59
N TYR A 122 18.92 -1.91 -2.90
CA TYR A 122 18.65 -3.21 -3.50
C TYR A 122 19.79 -3.61 -4.42
N LYS A 123 20.35 -4.78 -4.16
CA LYS A 123 21.36 -5.39 -5.00
C LYS A 123 20.76 -6.60 -5.71
N GLU A 124 20.98 -6.67 -7.01
CA GLU A 124 20.58 -7.80 -7.81
C GLU A 124 21.68 -8.20 -8.80
N ALA A 125 21.79 -9.49 -9.06
CA ALA A 125 22.67 -10.04 -10.07
C ALA A 125 22.07 -11.32 -10.64
N GLY A 126 22.46 -11.65 -11.87
CA GLY A 126 21.93 -12.84 -12.53
C GLY A 126 22.25 -12.89 -14.00
N LYS A 127 21.34 -13.46 -14.77
CA LYS A 127 21.38 -13.50 -16.23
C LYS A 127 20.06 -13.00 -16.79
N ASP A 128 20.13 -12.20 -17.84
CA ASP A 128 18.97 -11.76 -18.60
C ASP A 128 18.40 -12.88 -19.48
N LYS A 129 17.32 -12.59 -20.22
CA LYS A 129 16.66 -13.53 -21.15
C LYS A 129 17.57 -14.11 -22.24
N ASP A 130 18.65 -13.41 -22.57
CA ASP A 130 19.63 -13.82 -23.59
C ASP A 130 20.86 -14.53 -22.96
N GLY A 131 20.81 -14.78 -21.65
CA GLY A 131 21.88 -15.43 -20.87
C GLY A 131 23.05 -14.51 -20.53
N LYS A 132 22.97 -13.21 -20.84
CA LYS A 132 23.99 -12.22 -20.54
C LYS A 132 23.97 -11.87 -19.04
N PRO A 133 25.13 -11.87 -18.37
CA PRO A 133 25.19 -11.52 -16.96
C PRO A 133 24.86 -10.05 -16.73
N PHE A 134 24.18 -9.77 -15.60
CA PHE A 134 23.95 -8.43 -15.08
C PHE A 134 24.29 -8.35 -13.58
N GLU A 135 24.67 -7.18 -13.14
CA GLU A 135 24.78 -6.77 -11.74
C GLU A 135 24.30 -5.31 -11.64
N ARG A 136 23.34 -5.06 -10.74
CA ARG A 136 22.73 -3.73 -10.57
C ARG A 136 22.58 -3.41 -9.09
N VAL A 137 22.76 -2.14 -8.75
CA VAL A 137 22.44 -1.59 -7.43
C VAL A 137 21.49 -0.42 -7.61
N SER A 138 20.44 -0.41 -6.84
CA SER A 138 19.44 0.65 -6.87
C SER A 138 19.03 1.05 -5.46
N ARG A 139 18.45 2.23 -5.34
CA ARG A 139 17.75 2.68 -4.13
C ARG A 139 16.28 2.70 -4.39
N PHE A 140 15.51 2.09 -3.49
CA PHE A 140 14.07 2.00 -3.63
C PHE A 140 13.35 2.81 -2.55
N THR A 141 12.11 3.14 -2.86
CA THR A 141 11.09 3.63 -1.92
C THR A 141 9.79 2.93 -2.24
N ASN A 142 9.23 2.21 -1.26
CA ASN A 142 7.93 1.57 -1.42
C ASN A 142 6.93 2.13 -0.42
N VAL A 143 5.66 2.09 -0.79
CA VAL A 143 4.52 2.49 0.05
C VAL A 143 3.67 1.27 0.34
N TRP A 144 3.47 1.02 1.63
CA TRP A 144 2.68 -0.10 2.16
C TRP A 144 1.44 0.42 2.86
N VAL A 145 0.33 -0.27 2.66
CA VAL A 145 -0.96 0.06 3.30
C VAL A 145 -1.48 -1.19 4.00
N LEU A 146 -1.93 -1.02 5.24
CA LEU A 146 -2.65 -2.07 5.97
C LEU A 146 -4.10 -2.11 5.48
N LYS A 147 -4.47 -3.17 4.77
CA LYS A 147 -5.80 -3.37 4.21
C LYS A 147 -6.29 -4.77 4.58
N ASP A 148 -7.49 -4.85 5.13
CA ASP A 148 -8.12 -6.12 5.54
C ASP A 148 -7.22 -6.97 6.45
N GLY A 149 -6.51 -6.33 7.38
CA GLY A 149 -5.59 -6.98 8.33
C GLY A 149 -4.25 -7.43 7.75
N ALA A 150 -3.94 -7.11 6.49
CA ALA A 150 -2.69 -7.48 5.85
C ALA A 150 -2.00 -6.28 5.20
N TRP A 151 -0.68 -6.22 5.33
CA TRP A 151 0.13 -5.23 4.64
C TRP A 151 0.24 -5.56 3.17
N ARG A 152 0.01 -4.55 2.31
CA ARG A 152 0.13 -4.62 0.86
C ARG A 152 0.98 -3.47 0.36
N CYS A 153 1.95 -3.75 -0.51
CA CYS A 153 2.64 -2.72 -1.26
C CYS A 153 1.71 -2.18 -2.34
N VAL A 154 1.46 -0.89 -2.33
CA VAL A 154 0.59 -0.21 -3.32
C VAL A 154 1.39 0.49 -4.39
N SER A 155 2.61 0.91 -4.09
CA SER A 155 3.49 1.57 -5.05
C SER A 155 4.95 1.39 -4.65
N GLY A 156 5.82 1.30 -5.65
CA GLY A 156 7.26 1.34 -5.46
C GLY A 156 7.95 2.11 -6.58
N HIS A 157 9.13 2.61 -6.26
CA HIS A 157 10.01 3.29 -7.20
C HIS A 157 11.47 2.95 -6.86
N ALA A 158 12.28 2.71 -7.87
CA ALA A 158 13.72 2.59 -7.70
C ALA A 158 14.49 3.54 -8.62
N SER A 159 15.65 3.93 -8.16
CA SER A 159 16.63 4.71 -8.92
C SER A 159 17.98 3.98 -8.92
N ALA A 160 18.66 3.95 -10.06
CA ALA A 160 20.00 3.40 -10.13
C ALA A 160 20.97 4.18 -9.22
N ILE A 161 21.81 3.45 -8.50
CA ILE A 161 22.95 4.05 -7.79
C ILE A 161 24.14 4.01 -8.75
N PRO A 162 24.70 5.16 -9.17
CA PRO A 162 25.87 5.16 -10.03
C PRO A 162 27.05 4.47 -9.35
N THR A 163 27.64 3.48 -10.00
CA THR A 163 28.93 2.92 -9.60
C THR A 163 30.00 3.95 -9.94
N ARG A 164 30.76 4.39 -8.93
CA ARG A 164 31.93 5.28 -9.11
C ARG A 164 33.12 4.51 -9.64
#